data_30fdc700f00b63caef4f512a8781637f
#
_entry.id   30fdc700f00b63caef4f512a8781637f
#
_cell.length_a   1.000
_cell.length_b   1.000
_cell.length_c   1.000
_cell.angle_alpha   90.00
_cell.angle_beta   90.00
_cell.angle_gamma   90.00
#
_symmetry.space_group_name_H-M   'P 1'
#
loop_
_entity.id
_entity.type
_entity.pdbx_description
1 polymer ?
#
loop_
_entity_poly.entity_id
_entity_poly.type
_entity_poly.pdbx_seq_one_letter_code
_entity_poly.pdbx_strand_id
1 'polypeptide(L)'
;VRRLILALLCLLALSVHAAPPLRIGVSGPFTGGSSPMGISMREGIRIAAAEINAGGGVLGRPIELVERDDEARNERGAQVVQELVEKEHVVAGLGIVNTGVALASQRAYQHARIPVITSVATGSVITKQFVPPQYPDNFVFRISANDTLQAAMIVMEAIDRRGLKRVSIFHDATNYGQLGREDLERALAARGVHPVTVERFQIRESDMTTQLRRAREAGAEAILTYGIGPELAQIANGMARMNWRVPLIGSWTLAMSNFIDNAGPNAEGARMPQTFIAEPTTPRRRAFLDAWKKSSGSARIPVPPAAAQGYDSLLLLAAAIRQAGSTEGDRIREALEELREKVEGVIMTYRQPFSKDNHETITSVHDIFMGEVRDGKVVFAYDEDRRRASGK
;
A
#
# COMPACT_ATOMS: atom_id res chain seq x y z
N VAL A 1 -43.80 12.61 49.64
CA VAL A 1 -42.56 13.40 49.30
C VAL A 1 -41.40 12.45 48.95
N ARG A 2 -41.13 11.38 49.71
CA ARG A 2 -40.00 10.43 49.40
C ARG A 2 -40.16 9.67 48.06
N ARG A 3 -41.39 9.37 47.63
CA ARG A 3 -41.65 8.69 46.32
C ARG A 3 -41.54 9.62 45.11
N LEU A 4 -41.75 10.94 45.27
CA LEU A 4 -41.54 11.93 44.21
C LEU A 4 -40.05 12.21 43.95
N ILE A 5 -39.22 12.14 44.99
CA ILE A 5 -37.76 12.37 44.87
C ILE A 5 -37.08 11.21 44.14
N LEU A 6 -37.55 9.95 44.33
CA LEU A 6 -37.04 8.79 43.59
C LEU A 6 -37.43 8.82 42.10
N ALA A 7 -38.62 9.34 41.76
CA ALA A 7 -39.04 9.50 40.35
C ALA A 7 -38.29 10.61 39.63
N LEU A 8 -37.84 11.67 40.32
CA LEU A 8 -37.05 12.74 39.72
C LEU A 8 -35.57 12.34 39.50
N LEU A 9 -35.03 11.43 40.30
CA LEU A 9 -33.69 10.87 40.14
C LEU A 9 -33.59 9.85 38.98
N CYS A 10 -34.68 9.19 38.59
CA CYS A 10 -34.75 8.31 37.43
C CYS A 10 -34.92 9.06 36.08
N LEU A 11 -35.32 10.33 36.07
CA LEU A 11 -35.47 11.15 34.87
C LEU A 11 -34.20 11.93 34.49
N LEU A 12 -33.18 11.88 35.33
CA LEU A 12 -31.80 12.26 35.00
C LEU A 12 -30.99 11.06 34.42
N ALA A 13 -31.65 10.12 33.73
CA ALA A 13 -31.00 9.28 32.74
C ALA A 13 -30.51 10.23 31.66
N LEU A 14 -29.30 10.74 31.90
CA LEU A 14 -28.50 11.49 30.95
C LEU A 14 -28.62 10.77 29.59
N SER A 15 -29.34 11.38 28.67
CA SER A 15 -29.19 11.05 27.27
C SER A 15 -27.69 11.23 26.97
N VAL A 16 -26.92 10.16 27.13
CA VAL A 16 -25.55 10.11 26.61
C VAL A 16 -25.74 10.24 25.09
N HIS A 17 -25.79 11.48 24.61
CA HIS A 17 -25.65 11.73 23.19
C HIS A 17 -24.29 11.16 22.84
N ALA A 18 -24.29 10.00 22.20
CA ALA A 18 -23.06 9.45 21.64
C ALA A 18 -22.45 10.56 20.77
N ALA A 19 -21.21 10.93 21.07
CA ALA A 19 -20.50 11.94 20.29
C ALA A 19 -20.52 11.52 18.82
N PRO A 20 -20.69 12.47 17.87
CA PRO A 20 -20.77 12.13 16.47
C PRO A 20 -19.51 11.36 16.02
N PRO A 21 -19.65 10.39 15.11
CA PRO A 21 -18.54 9.55 14.69
C PRO A 21 -17.39 10.38 14.11
N LEU A 22 -16.17 9.84 14.20
CA LEU A 22 -15.00 10.36 13.49
C LEU A 22 -15.06 9.87 12.04
N ARG A 23 -15.30 10.77 11.11
CA ARG A 23 -15.39 10.44 9.69
C ARG A 23 -14.00 10.42 9.05
N ILE A 24 -13.58 9.24 8.59
CA ILE A 24 -12.30 9.01 7.92
C ILE A 24 -12.58 8.70 6.46
N GLY A 25 -12.01 9.50 5.55
CA GLY A 25 -12.11 9.26 4.12
C GLY A 25 -11.26 8.07 3.67
N VAL A 26 -11.83 7.19 2.85
CA VAL A 26 -11.11 6.06 2.25
C VAL A 26 -11.31 6.09 0.74
N SER A 27 -10.23 6.32 -0.01
CA SER A 27 -10.26 6.30 -1.47
C SER A 27 -9.34 5.21 -2.03
N GLY A 28 -9.78 4.58 -3.11
CA GLY A 28 -9.01 3.57 -3.81
C GLY A 28 -9.81 2.99 -4.97
N PRO A 29 -9.18 2.22 -5.86
CA PRO A 29 -9.85 1.55 -6.95
C PRO A 29 -10.59 0.32 -6.43
N PHE A 30 -11.90 0.41 -6.31
CA PHE A 30 -12.74 -0.72 -5.90
C PHE A 30 -13.29 -1.48 -7.11
N THR A 31 -13.04 -0.97 -8.31
CA THR A 31 -13.37 -1.58 -9.61
C THR A 31 -12.15 -1.58 -10.53
N GLY A 32 -12.20 -2.35 -11.63
CA GLY A 32 -11.17 -2.42 -12.67
C GLY A 32 -9.93 -3.24 -12.29
N GLY A 33 -8.85 -3.12 -13.09
CA GLY A 33 -7.64 -3.96 -12.99
C GLY A 33 -6.85 -3.81 -11.68
N SER A 34 -6.94 -2.65 -11.03
CA SER A 34 -6.30 -2.38 -9.73
C SER A 34 -7.17 -2.76 -8.54
N SER A 35 -8.42 -3.21 -8.76
CA SER A 35 -9.38 -3.48 -7.68
C SER A 35 -8.92 -4.52 -6.65
N PRO A 36 -8.15 -5.57 -6.98
CA PRO A 36 -7.65 -6.47 -5.94
C PRO A 36 -6.84 -5.76 -4.85
N MET A 37 -6.07 -4.71 -5.21
CA MET A 37 -5.32 -3.88 -4.26
C MET A 37 -6.27 -3.02 -3.42
N GLY A 38 -7.18 -2.28 -4.07
CA GLY A 38 -8.12 -1.38 -3.41
C GLY A 38 -9.06 -2.11 -2.46
N ILE A 39 -9.61 -3.25 -2.88
CA ILE A 39 -10.50 -4.09 -2.07
C ILE A 39 -9.74 -4.65 -0.86
N SER A 40 -8.51 -5.17 -1.05
CA SER A 40 -7.69 -5.69 0.05
C SER A 40 -7.36 -4.60 1.07
N MET A 41 -6.93 -3.43 0.61
CA MET A 41 -6.66 -2.28 1.46
C MET A 41 -7.89 -1.85 2.26
N ARG A 42 -9.03 -1.67 1.59
CA ARG A 42 -10.29 -1.27 2.22
C ARG A 42 -10.73 -2.25 3.30
N GLU A 43 -10.64 -3.54 3.02
CA GLU A 43 -10.99 -4.57 3.99
C GLU A 43 -10.05 -4.57 5.20
N GLY A 44 -8.75 -4.37 5.00
CA GLY A 44 -7.79 -4.16 6.09
C GLY A 44 -8.17 -2.96 6.97
N ILE A 45 -8.55 -1.83 6.37
CA ILE A 45 -9.02 -0.63 7.08
C ILE A 45 -10.31 -0.94 7.88
N ARG A 46 -11.27 -1.68 7.27
CA ARG A 46 -12.52 -2.06 7.94
C ARG A 46 -12.29 -2.95 9.16
N ILE A 47 -11.36 -3.91 9.07
CA ILE A 47 -10.99 -4.78 10.19
C ILE A 47 -10.41 -3.94 11.34
N ALA A 48 -9.48 -3.01 11.02
CA ALA A 48 -8.93 -2.11 12.04
C ALA A 48 -10.01 -1.20 12.67
N ALA A 49 -10.93 -0.66 11.86
CA ALA A 49 -12.03 0.17 12.36
C ALA A 49 -12.94 -0.62 13.30
N ALA A 50 -13.25 -1.87 12.96
CA ALA A 50 -14.06 -2.74 13.81
C ALA A 50 -13.38 -3.04 15.16
N GLU A 51 -12.06 -3.32 15.16
CA GLU A 51 -11.27 -3.51 16.38
C GLU A 51 -11.27 -2.25 17.26
N ILE A 52 -10.99 -1.08 16.66
CA ILE A 52 -10.93 0.19 17.38
C ILE A 52 -12.30 0.53 17.97
N ASN A 53 -13.36 0.36 17.18
CA ASN A 53 -14.73 0.65 17.62
C ASN A 53 -15.19 -0.30 18.73
N ALA A 54 -14.83 -1.58 18.68
CA ALA A 54 -15.08 -2.54 19.76
C ALA A 54 -14.33 -2.16 21.04
N GLY A 55 -13.20 -1.48 20.94
CA GLY A 55 -12.42 -0.93 22.06
C GLY A 55 -12.92 0.43 22.58
N GLY A 56 -14.08 0.95 22.10
CA GLY A 56 -14.64 2.24 22.53
C GLY A 56 -14.30 3.41 21.59
N GLY A 57 -13.71 3.14 20.44
CA GLY A 57 -13.41 4.14 19.42
C GLY A 57 -12.16 4.98 19.71
N VAL A 58 -12.14 6.20 19.19
CA VAL A 58 -11.07 7.18 19.38
C VAL A 58 -11.67 8.43 20.01
N LEU A 59 -11.10 8.90 21.11
CA LEU A 59 -11.64 10.02 21.91
C LEU A 59 -13.12 9.79 22.33
N GLY A 60 -13.52 8.53 22.60
CA GLY A 60 -14.90 8.15 22.94
C GLY A 60 -15.89 8.23 21.77
N ARG A 61 -15.40 8.33 20.54
CA ARG A 61 -16.18 8.44 19.30
C ARG A 61 -15.91 7.23 18.39
N PRO A 62 -16.92 6.59 17.81
CA PRO A 62 -16.70 5.54 16.83
C PRO A 62 -16.12 6.10 15.54
N ILE A 63 -15.31 5.31 14.85
CA ILE A 63 -14.84 5.60 13.50
C ILE A 63 -15.93 5.23 12.49
N GLU A 64 -16.25 6.17 11.59
CA GLU A 64 -17.07 5.98 10.39
C GLU A 64 -16.18 6.11 9.17
N LEU A 65 -16.17 5.07 8.32
CA LEU A 65 -15.40 5.07 7.08
C LEU A 65 -16.26 5.62 5.92
N VAL A 66 -15.80 6.68 5.29
CA VAL A 66 -16.45 7.28 4.11
C VAL A 66 -15.69 6.84 2.87
N GLU A 67 -16.17 5.77 2.24
CA GLU A 67 -15.48 5.08 1.15
C GLU A 67 -15.89 5.62 -0.22
N ARG A 68 -14.92 5.81 -1.13
CA ARG A 68 -15.13 6.28 -2.50
C ARG A 68 -14.24 5.52 -3.48
N ASP A 69 -14.83 5.07 -4.59
CA ASP A 69 -14.11 4.44 -5.71
C ASP A 69 -13.48 5.50 -6.61
N ASP A 70 -12.17 5.47 -6.77
CA ASP A 70 -11.42 6.35 -7.67
C ASP A 70 -11.20 5.72 -9.06
N GLU A 71 -11.63 4.46 -9.26
CA GLU A 71 -11.56 3.72 -10.52
C GLU A 71 -10.13 3.62 -11.11
N ALA A 72 -9.10 3.86 -10.30
CA ALA A 72 -7.70 4.02 -10.72
C ALA A 72 -7.50 5.16 -11.75
N ARG A 73 -8.36 6.19 -11.75
CA ARG A 73 -8.32 7.32 -12.68
C ARG A 73 -7.92 8.59 -11.94
N ASN A 74 -6.93 9.30 -12.46
CA ASN A 74 -6.36 10.49 -11.81
C ASN A 74 -7.43 11.57 -11.56
N GLU A 75 -8.25 11.87 -12.58
CA GLU A 75 -9.30 12.90 -12.49
C GLU A 75 -10.40 12.48 -11.52
N ARG A 76 -10.79 11.18 -11.53
CA ARG A 76 -11.80 10.68 -10.59
C ARG A 76 -11.27 10.71 -9.16
N GLY A 77 -10.01 10.32 -8.96
CA GLY A 77 -9.36 10.40 -7.65
C GLY A 77 -9.33 11.83 -7.09
N ALA A 78 -8.99 12.82 -7.91
CA ALA A 78 -9.02 14.22 -7.50
C ALA A 78 -10.43 14.66 -7.09
N GLN A 79 -11.46 14.32 -7.88
CA GLN A 79 -12.86 14.61 -7.57
C GLN A 79 -13.31 13.95 -6.26
N VAL A 80 -13.00 12.68 -6.10
CA VAL A 80 -13.35 11.89 -4.91
C VAL A 80 -12.75 12.51 -3.64
N VAL A 81 -11.47 12.90 -3.68
CA VAL A 81 -10.83 13.52 -2.52
C VAL A 81 -11.43 14.88 -2.22
N GLN A 82 -11.75 15.67 -3.25
CA GLN A 82 -12.45 16.94 -3.05
C GLN A 82 -13.83 16.73 -2.40
N GLU A 83 -14.60 15.71 -2.83
CA GLU A 83 -15.87 15.35 -2.20
C GLU A 83 -15.69 14.97 -0.72
N LEU A 84 -14.68 14.14 -0.40
CA LEU A 84 -14.39 13.72 0.98
C LEU A 84 -14.05 14.91 1.88
N VAL A 85 -13.29 15.86 1.38
CA VAL A 85 -12.86 17.05 2.11
C VAL A 85 -14.01 18.06 2.27
N GLU A 86 -14.65 18.46 1.15
CA GLU A 86 -15.56 19.60 1.14
C GLU A 86 -17.01 19.24 1.53
N LYS A 87 -17.47 18.02 1.20
CA LYS A 87 -18.86 17.61 1.45
C LYS A 87 -18.98 16.68 2.65
N GLU A 88 -18.05 15.75 2.77
CA GLU A 88 -18.10 14.74 3.83
C GLU A 88 -17.40 15.21 5.11
N HIS A 89 -16.62 16.27 5.05
CA HIS A 89 -15.90 16.87 6.17
C HIS A 89 -15.10 15.84 6.97
N VAL A 90 -14.34 14.99 6.26
CA VAL A 90 -13.50 13.97 6.89
C VAL A 90 -12.36 14.63 7.68
N VAL A 91 -12.01 14.07 8.83
CA VAL A 91 -10.92 14.58 9.68
C VAL A 91 -9.54 14.12 9.22
N ALA A 92 -9.48 13.05 8.45
CA ALA A 92 -8.27 12.51 7.83
C ALA A 92 -8.62 11.63 6.63
N GLY A 93 -7.62 11.37 5.77
CA GLY A 93 -7.71 10.46 4.64
C GLY A 93 -6.86 9.23 4.80
N LEU A 94 -7.34 8.10 4.30
CA LEU A 94 -6.59 6.85 4.14
C LEU A 94 -6.76 6.33 2.72
N GLY A 95 -5.80 5.54 2.27
CA GLY A 95 -5.95 4.82 1.01
C GLY A 95 -5.00 5.28 -0.06
N ILE A 96 -5.54 5.51 -1.24
CA ILE A 96 -4.84 5.85 -2.48
C ILE A 96 -3.87 4.74 -2.88
N VAL A 97 -4.22 4.07 -3.97
CA VAL A 97 -3.52 2.87 -4.44
C VAL A 97 -2.58 3.17 -5.61
N ASN A 98 -3.06 3.93 -6.60
CA ASN A 98 -2.31 4.20 -7.82
C ASN A 98 -1.48 5.48 -7.69
N THR A 99 -0.23 5.45 -8.11
CA THR A 99 0.70 6.59 -8.02
C THR A 99 0.15 7.83 -8.72
N GLY A 100 -0.40 7.70 -9.93
CA GLY A 100 -0.99 8.82 -10.65
C GLY A 100 -2.17 9.44 -9.92
N VAL A 101 -3.02 8.62 -9.29
CA VAL A 101 -4.14 9.08 -8.46
C VAL A 101 -3.62 9.83 -7.23
N ALA A 102 -2.57 9.31 -6.56
CA ALA A 102 -1.95 9.99 -5.43
C ALA A 102 -1.44 11.39 -5.81
N LEU A 103 -0.69 11.48 -6.91
CA LEU A 103 -0.14 12.75 -7.41
C LEU A 103 -1.23 13.77 -7.77
N ALA A 104 -2.38 13.30 -8.27
CA ALA A 104 -3.50 14.17 -8.66
C ALA A 104 -4.36 14.62 -7.47
N SER A 105 -4.56 13.76 -6.47
CA SER A 105 -5.57 13.93 -5.43
C SER A 105 -5.04 14.50 -4.10
N GLN A 106 -3.78 14.25 -3.74
CA GLN A 106 -3.23 14.65 -2.43
C GLN A 106 -3.17 16.16 -2.22
N ARG A 107 -3.16 16.94 -3.29
CA ARG A 107 -3.21 18.41 -3.21
C ARG A 107 -4.45 18.92 -2.47
N ALA A 108 -5.60 18.27 -2.61
CA ALA A 108 -6.82 18.67 -1.91
C ALA A 108 -6.67 18.48 -0.39
N TYR A 109 -6.11 17.36 0.07
CA TYR A 109 -5.79 17.16 1.48
C TYR A 109 -4.79 18.19 2.01
N GLN A 110 -3.72 18.44 1.25
CA GLN A 110 -2.68 19.42 1.59
C GLN A 110 -3.26 20.84 1.78
N HIS A 111 -4.09 21.29 0.84
CA HIS A 111 -4.69 22.63 0.89
C HIS A 111 -5.73 22.76 2.01
N ALA A 112 -6.47 21.71 2.28
CA ALA A 112 -7.44 21.66 3.38
C ALA A 112 -6.78 21.46 4.75
N ARG A 113 -5.46 21.26 4.81
CA ARG A 113 -4.68 20.94 6.02
C ARG A 113 -5.25 19.70 6.74
N ILE A 114 -5.62 18.68 5.98
CA ILE A 114 -6.14 17.39 6.46
C ILE A 114 -5.09 16.31 6.21
N PRO A 115 -4.59 15.60 7.24
CA PRO A 115 -3.61 14.53 7.05
C PRO A 115 -4.16 13.38 6.22
N VAL A 116 -3.34 12.87 5.30
CA VAL A 116 -3.62 11.65 4.55
C VAL A 116 -2.47 10.66 4.70
N ILE A 117 -2.79 9.41 5.07
CA ILE A 117 -1.82 8.32 5.02
C ILE A 117 -2.04 7.54 3.74
N THR A 118 -1.11 7.69 2.80
CA THR A 118 -1.08 6.91 1.58
C THR A 118 -0.73 5.46 1.93
N SER A 119 -1.74 4.60 1.87
CA SER A 119 -1.60 3.22 2.32
C SER A 119 -0.82 2.36 1.32
N VAL A 120 -1.04 2.54 0.01
CA VAL A 120 -0.60 1.58 -1.00
C VAL A 120 0.27 2.17 -2.10
N ALA A 121 -0.02 3.38 -2.61
CA ALA A 121 0.76 3.97 -3.69
C ALA A 121 2.25 4.14 -3.33
N THR A 122 3.14 3.71 -4.22
CA THR A 122 4.56 3.54 -3.95
C THR A 122 5.50 4.51 -4.67
N GLY A 123 4.99 5.31 -5.62
CA GLY A 123 5.81 6.25 -6.39
C GLY A 123 6.76 7.08 -5.53
N SER A 124 8.03 7.14 -5.92
CA SER A 124 9.13 7.70 -5.10
C SER A 124 8.99 9.18 -4.73
N VAL A 125 8.12 9.92 -5.43
CA VAL A 125 7.91 11.37 -5.22
C VAL A 125 6.68 11.72 -4.40
N ILE A 126 5.84 10.75 -4.00
CA ILE A 126 4.52 10.97 -3.38
C ILE A 126 4.61 11.85 -2.12
N THR A 127 5.48 11.53 -1.18
CA THR A 127 5.65 12.26 0.07
C THR A 127 6.51 13.53 -0.08
N LYS A 128 7.07 13.74 -1.26
CA LYS A 128 7.98 14.85 -1.57
C LYS A 128 7.31 16.01 -2.35
N GLN A 129 6.00 15.91 -2.61
CA GLN A 129 5.28 16.94 -3.36
C GLN A 129 5.15 18.26 -2.60
N PHE A 130 5.08 18.19 -1.25
CA PHE A 130 4.72 19.32 -0.39
C PHE A 130 5.78 19.51 0.70
N VAL A 131 7.01 19.81 0.28
CA VAL A 131 8.16 19.98 1.19
C VAL A 131 8.70 21.40 1.17
N PRO A 132 9.41 21.84 2.21
CA PRO A 132 10.10 23.12 2.24
C PRO A 132 11.06 23.31 1.04
N PRO A 133 11.28 24.56 0.58
CA PRO A 133 10.75 25.82 1.11
C PRO A 133 9.34 26.17 0.59
N GLN A 134 8.80 25.44 -0.39
CA GLN A 134 7.52 25.77 -1.03
C GLN A 134 6.32 25.57 -0.08
N TYR A 135 6.37 24.53 0.75
CA TYR A 135 5.36 24.20 1.75
C TYR A 135 6.02 24.06 3.12
N PRO A 136 5.63 24.86 4.13
CA PRO A 136 6.21 24.78 5.46
C PRO A 136 5.79 23.49 6.20
N ASP A 137 4.60 22.97 5.87
CA ASP A 137 3.99 21.78 6.46
C ASP A 137 3.56 20.82 5.36
N ASN A 138 3.78 19.53 5.59
CA ASN A 138 3.38 18.46 4.70
C ASN A 138 2.32 17.59 5.38
N PHE A 139 1.16 17.42 4.76
CA PHE A 139 0.04 16.64 5.28
C PHE A 139 -0.03 15.22 4.66
N VAL A 140 0.95 14.85 3.84
CA VAL A 140 0.99 13.56 3.15
C VAL A 140 1.98 12.63 3.81
N PHE A 141 1.49 11.52 4.33
CA PHE A 141 2.26 10.43 4.94
C PHE A 141 2.15 9.16 4.10
N ARG A 142 3.06 8.20 4.29
CA ARG A 142 3.04 6.93 3.59
C ARG A 142 3.47 5.76 4.46
N ILE A 143 2.75 4.63 4.32
CA ILE A 143 3.08 3.38 5.01
C ILE A 143 3.66 2.32 4.06
N SER A 144 3.40 2.39 2.76
CA SER A 144 3.96 1.47 1.77
C SER A 144 5.46 1.73 1.54
N ALA A 145 6.20 0.69 1.13
CA ALA A 145 7.60 0.84 0.70
C ALA A 145 7.67 1.61 -0.63
N ASN A 146 8.43 2.70 -0.67
CA ASN A 146 8.59 3.47 -1.90
C ASN A 146 9.34 2.72 -3.00
N ASP A 147 9.14 3.16 -4.25
CA ASP A 147 9.71 2.47 -5.41
C ASP A 147 11.24 2.53 -5.47
N THR A 148 11.88 3.53 -4.86
CA THR A 148 13.34 3.57 -4.77
C THR A 148 13.88 2.37 -3.97
N LEU A 149 13.24 1.99 -2.86
CA LEU A 149 13.62 0.81 -2.07
C LEU A 149 13.28 -0.48 -2.80
N GLN A 150 12.11 -0.54 -3.46
CA GLN A 150 11.72 -1.72 -4.23
C GLN A 150 12.67 -1.95 -5.41
N ALA A 151 12.99 -0.91 -6.18
CA ALA A 151 13.94 -0.99 -7.30
C ALA A 151 15.33 -1.44 -6.85
N ALA A 152 15.80 -0.92 -5.71
CA ALA A 152 17.06 -1.37 -5.11
C ALA A 152 17.05 -2.87 -4.79
N MET A 153 15.94 -3.38 -4.24
CA MET A 153 15.79 -4.79 -3.90
C MET A 153 15.64 -5.69 -5.15
N ILE A 154 14.90 -5.23 -6.17
CA ILE A 154 14.76 -5.93 -7.47
C ILE A 154 16.13 -6.07 -8.13
N VAL A 155 16.89 -4.98 -8.18
CA VAL A 155 18.22 -4.98 -8.78
C VAL A 155 19.22 -5.81 -7.96
N MET A 156 19.17 -5.73 -6.63
CA MET A 156 19.96 -6.60 -5.77
C MET A 156 19.66 -8.08 -6.03
N GLU A 157 18.40 -8.45 -6.20
CA GLU A 157 18.00 -9.82 -6.53
C GLU A 157 18.55 -10.25 -7.89
N ALA A 158 18.41 -9.42 -8.92
CA ALA A 158 18.84 -9.75 -10.28
C ALA A 158 20.38 -9.76 -10.42
N ILE A 159 21.05 -8.71 -9.97
CA ILE A 159 22.46 -8.48 -10.20
C ILE A 159 23.32 -9.12 -9.11
N ASP A 160 23.08 -8.75 -7.84
CA ASP A 160 23.99 -9.11 -6.75
C ASP A 160 23.83 -10.59 -6.35
N ARG A 161 22.56 -11.07 -6.30
CA ARG A 161 22.29 -12.47 -5.88
C ARG A 161 22.36 -13.49 -7.01
N ARG A 162 21.89 -13.12 -8.22
CA ARG A 162 21.83 -14.07 -9.35
C ARG A 162 22.93 -13.86 -10.39
N GLY A 163 23.71 -12.79 -10.32
CA GLY A 163 24.80 -12.50 -11.23
C GLY A 163 24.37 -12.16 -12.66
N LEU A 164 23.07 -11.82 -12.87
CA LEU A 164 22.52 -11.51 -14.18
C LEU A 164 22.97 -10.11 -14.60
N LYS A 165 23.53 -9.96 -15.80
CA LYS A 165 24.08 -8.67 -16.28
C LYS A 165 23.28 -8.05 -17.43
N ARG A 166 22.49 -8.84 -18.12
CA ARG A 166 21.73 -8.43 -19.29
C ARG A 166 20.23 -8.46 -18.94
N VAL A 167 19.71 -7.35 -18.44
CA VAL A 167 18.31 -7.27 -18.01
C VAL A 167 17.51 -6.36 -18.93
N SER A 168 16.26 -6.69 -19.19
CA SER A 168 15.28 -5.82 -19.85
C SER A 168 14.29 -5.28 -18.84
N ILE A 169 13.91 -4.00 -19.00
CA ILE A 169 12.86 -3.38 -18.18
C ILE A 169 11.55 -3.36 -18.97
N PHE A 170 10.47 -3.82 -18.34
CA PHE A 170 9.11 -3.71 -18.87
C PHE A 170 8.28 -2.85 -17.92
N HIS A 171 7.72 -1.74 -18.41
CA HIS A 171 6.96 -0.83 -17.57
C HIS A 171 5.67 -0.38 -18.24
N ASP A 172 4.61 -0.17 -17.44
CA ASP A 172 3.38 0.38 -17.95
C ASP A 172 3.48 1.89 -18.28
N ALA A 173 2.49 2.39 -19.02
CA ALA A 173 2.47 3.76 -19.49
C ALA A 173 1.99 4.78 -18.46
N THR A 174 1.67 4.36 -17.23
CA THR A 174 1.21 5.23 -16.14
C THR A 174 2.36 5.93 -15.42
N ASN A 175 2.03 6.88 -14.52
CA ASN A 175 3.02 7.49 -13.64
C ASN A 175 3.77 6.44 -12.80
N TYR A 176 3.09 5.34 -12.40
CA TYR A 176 3.70 4.25 -11.65
C TYR A 176 4.81 3.56 -12.45
N GLY A 177 4.48 3.10 -13.66
CA GLY A 177 5.46 2.43 -14.53
C GLY A 177 6.61 3.34 -14.91
N GLN A 178 6.33 4.62 -15.22
CA GLN A 178 7.34 5.59 -15.60
C GLN A 178 8.34 5.86 -14.45
N LEU A 179 7.86 6.16 -13.24
CA LEU A 179 8.72 6.42 -12.08
C LEU A 179 9.49 5.16 -11.67
N GLY A 180 8.82 3.98 -11.69
CA GLY A 180 9.46 2.72 -11.37
C GLY A 180 10.56 2.32 -12.35
N ARG A 181 10.40 2.62 -13.67
CA ARG A 181 11.46 2.48 -14.66
C ARG A 181 12.66 3.35 -14.30
N GLU A 182 12.43 4.62 -13.99
CA GLU A 182 13.50 5.55 -13.61
C GLU A 182 14.25 5.11 -12.35
N ASP A 183 13.50 4.59 -11.35
CA ASP A 183 14.10 4.02 -10.14
C ASP A 183 14.95 2.77 -10.44
N LEU A 184 14.48 1.86 -11.33
CA LEU A 184 15.25 0.70 -11.77
C LEU A 184 16.51 1.11 -12.52
N GLU A 185 16.42 2.05 -13.47
CA GLU A 185 17.57 2.54 -14.22
C GLU A 185 18.63 3.15 -13.28
N ARG A 186 18.21 3.94 -12.28
CA ARG A 186 19.14 4.48 -11.27
C ARG A 186 19.80 3.37 -10.43
N ALA A 187 19.03 2.39 -10.00
CA ALA A 187 19.54 1.27 -9.19
C ALA A 187 20.53 0.36 -9.99
N LEU A 188 20.27 0.15 -11.27
CA LEU A 188 21.15 -0.56 -12.19
C LEU A 188 22.44 0.24 -12.46
N ALA A 189 22.31 1.54 -12.76
CA ALA A 189 23.46 2.42 -13.03
C ALA A 189 24.41 2.51 -11.83
N ALA A 190 23.89 2.47 -10.59
CA ALA A 190 24.70 2.41 -9.38
C ALA A 190 25.59 1.14 -9.30
N ARG A 191 25.30 0.12 -10.11
CA ARG A 191 26.08 -1.13 -10.26
C ARG A 191 26.85 -1.21 -11.57
N GLY A 192 26.88 -0.12 -12.34
CA GLY A 192 27.51 -0.09 -13.66
C GLY A 192 26.79 -0.93 -14.71
N VAL A 193 25.49 -1.23 -14.50
CA VAL A 193 24.68 -2.01 -15.43
C VAL A 193 23.64 -1.10 -16.11
N HIS A 194 23.42 -1.34 -17.40
CA HIS A 194 22.36 -0.70 -18.17
C HIS A 194 21.42 -1.75 -18.73
N PRO A 195 20.10 -1.49 -18.81
CA PRO A 195 19.17 -2.43 -19.40
C PRO A 195 19.51 -2.63 -20.90
N VAL A 196 19.40 -3.86 -21.39
CA VAL A 196 19.60 -4.16 -22.81
C VAL A 196 18.44 -3.69 -23.67
N THR A 197 17.22 -3.64 -23.11
CA THR A 197 16.05 -2.94 -23.67
C THR A 197 15.18 -2.36 -22.56
N VAL A 198 14.41 -1.33 -22.93
CA VAL A 198 13.35 -0.75 -22.09
C VAL A 198 12.05 -0.78 -22.90
N GLU A 199 11.10 -1.55 -22.45
CA GLU A 199 9.86 -1.83 -23.14
C GLU A 199 8.67 -1.21 -22.40
N ARG A 200 7.92 -0.36 -23.09
CA ARG A 200 6.72 0.26 -22.58
C ARG A 200 5.48 -0.46 -23.10
N PHE A 201 4.47 -0.64 -22.23
CA PHE A 201 3.17 -1.20 -22.61
C PHE A 201 2.02 -0.34 -22.07
N GLN A 202 0.86 -0.46 -22.71
CA GLN A 202 -0.34 0.27 -22.31
C GLN A 202 -1.16 -0.55 -21.29
N ILE A 203 -1.97 0.15 -20.49
CA ILE A 203 -2.99 -0.51 -19.68
C ILE A 203 -3.99 -1.21 -20.61
N ARG A 204 -4.33 -2.45 -20.29
CA ARG A 204 -5.15 -3.38 -21.09
C ARG A 204 -4.47 -3.90 -22.36
N GLU A 205 -3.17 -3.74 -22.50
CA GLU A 205 -2.43 -4.39 -23.58
C GLU A 205 -2.39 -5.89 -23.34
N SER A 206 -2.90 -6.66 -24.29
CA SER A 206 -3.06 -8.10 -24.19
C SER A 206 -2.00 -8.91 -24.92
N ASP A 207 -1.22 -8.27 -25.81
CA ASP A 207 -0.16 -8.92 -26.56
C ASP A 207 1.19 -8.21 -26.37
N MET A 208 2.12 -8.86 -25.72
CA MET A 208 3.47 -8.39 -25.45
C MET A 208 4.52 -9.00 -26.40
N THR A 209 4.10 -9.65 -27.49
CA THR A 209 4.98 -10.42 -28.38
C THR A 209 6.10 -9.57 -28.96
N THR A 210 5.79 -8.34 -29.37
CA THR A 210 6.79 -7.45 -29.99
C THR A 210 7.86 -7.02 -28.98
N GLN A 211 7.45 -6.61 -27.78
CA GLN A 211 8.36 -6.20 -26.70
C GLN A 211 9.21 -7.39 -26.24
N LEU A 212 8.61 -8.57 -26.03
CA LEU A 212 9.30 -9.78 -25.62
C LEU A 212 10.33 -10.25 -26.69
N ARG A 213 10.00 -10.14 -27.97
CA ARG A 213 10.92 -10.47 -29.06
C ARG A 213 12.15 -9.57 -29.02
N ARG A 214 11.98 -8.24 -28.90
CA ARG A 214 13.10 -7.29 -28.80
C ARG A 214 13.99 -7.60 -27.61
N ALA A 215 13.41 -7.86 -26.44
CA ALA A 215 14.18 -8.22 -25.25
C ALA A 215 14.97 -9.52 -25.44
N ARG A 216 14.36 -10.55 -26.06
CA ARG A 216 15.01 -11.83 -26.35
C ARG A 216 16.15 -11.68 -27.35
N GLU A 217 15.93 -10.96 -28.45
CA GLU A 217 16.94 -10.67 -29.49
C GLU A 217 18.10 -9.84 -28.94
N ALA A 218 17.84 -8.93 -28.00
CA ALA A 218 18.87 -8.21 -27.27
C ALA A 218 19.62 -9.09 -26.24
N GLY A 219 19.23 -10.36 -26.09
CA GLY A 219 19.88 -11.32 -25.19
C GLY A 219 19.61 -11.05 -23.71
N ALA A 220 18.41 -10.61 -23.35
CA ALA A 220 18.05 -10.43 -21.95
C ALA A 220 18.06 -11.76 -21.18
N GLU A 221 18.70 -11.76 -20.01
CA GLU A 221 18.81 -12.87 -19.06
C GLU A 221 17.73 -12.81 -17.98
N ALA A 222 17.06 -11.66 -17.83
CA ALA A 222 15.91 -11.47 -16.95
C ALA A 222 15.03 -10.33 -17.46
N ILE A 223 13.76 -10.35 -17.05
CA ILE A 223 12.82 -9.24 -17.21
C ILE A 223 12.58 -8.61 -15.84
N LEU A 224 12.84 -7.30 -15.72
CA LEU A 224 12.49 -6.49 -14.56
C LEU A 224 11.21 -5.70 -14.88
N THR A 225 10.21 -5.70 -13.96
CA THR A 225 8.91 -5.11 -14.27
C THR A 225 8.44 -4.05 -13.30
N TYR A 226 7.80 -3.00 -13.85
CA TYR A 226 6.90 -2.08 -13.14
C TYR A 226 5.59 -1.95 -13.92
N GLY A 227 4.55 -2.58 -13.43
CA GLY A 227 3.23 -2.59 -14.05
C GLY A 227 2.18 -3.18 -13.10
N ILE A 228 0.99 -3.45 -13.61
CA ILE A 228 -0.15 -3.94 -12.85
C ILE A 228 -0.44 -5.40 -13.22
N GLY A 229 -1.07 -6.16 -12.33
CA GLY A 229 -1.23 -7.61 -12.42
C GLY A 229 -1.74 -8.18 -13.73
N PRO A 230 -2.82 -7.64 -14.37
CA PRO A 230 -3.32 -8.20 -15.63
C PRO A 230 -2.31 -8.16 -16.77
N GLU A 231 -1.60 -7.05 -16.95
CA GLU A 231 -0.60 -6.87 -18.00
C GLU A 231 0.67 -7.66 -17.71
N LEU A 232 1.07 -7.77 -16.44
CA LEU A 232 2.19 -8.60 -16.02
C LEU A 232 1.95 -10.08 -16.35
N ALA A 233 0.70 -10.56 -16.22
CA ALA A 233 0.33 -11.90 -16.63
C ALA A 233 0.50 -12.11 -18.14
N GLN A 234 0.25 -11.08 -18.98
CA GLN A 234 0.49 -11.17 -20.42
C GLN A 234 1.98 -11.28 -20.76
N ILE A 235 2.86 -10.64 -19.97
CA ILE A 235 4.31 -10.82 -20.08
C ILE A 235 4.68 -12.29 -19.80
N ALA A 236 4.28 -12.83 -18.63
CA ALA A 236 4.59 -14.21 -18.26
C ALA A 236 4.04 -15.24 -19.27
N ASN A 237 2.80 -15.07 -19.71
CA ASN A 237 2.15 -15.93 -20.71
C ASN A 237 2.82 -15.78 -22.09
N GLY A 238 3.23 -14.58 -22.46
CA GLY A 238 3.97 -14.31 -23.70
C GLY A 238 5.33 -15.01 -23.72
N MET A 239 6.07 -14.93 -22.63
CA MET A 239 7.34 -15.66 -22.46
C MET A 239 7.14 -17.19 -22.65
N ALA A 240 6.10 -17.73 -22.03
CA ALA A 240 5.77 -19.17 -22.16
C ALA A 240 5.41 -19.55 -23.61
N ARG A 241 4.58 -18.75 -24.31
CA ARG A 241 4.24 -18.98 -25.73
C ARG A 241 5.48 -18.95 -26.62
N MET A 242 6.48 -18.13 -26.31
CA MET A 242 7.73 -18.05 -27.04
C MET A 242 8.74 -19.13 -26.63
N ASN A 243 8.40 -20.01 -25.71
CA ASN A 243 9.31 -20.96 -25.08
C ASN A 243 10.61 -20.29 -24.58
N TRP A 244 10.47 -19.09 -24.00
CA TRP A 244 11.57 -18.31 -23.46
C TRP A 244 11.45 -18.23 -21.93
N ARG A 245 12.38 -18.84 -21.22
CA ARG A 245 12.35 -18.97 -19.77
C ARG A 245 13.52 -18.21 -19.16
N VAL A 246 13.26 -16.99 -18.72
CA VAL A 246 14.17 -16.17 -17.94
C VAL A 246 13.46 -15.72 -16.65
N PRO A 247 14.19 -15.36 -15.58
CA PRO A 247 13.59 -14.85 -14.37
C PRO A 247 12.71 -13.63 -14.64
N LEU A 248 11.51 -13.61 -14.03
CA LEU A 248 10.61 -12.47 -13.94
C LEU A 248 10.74 -11.90 -12.53
N ILE A 249 11.32 -10.71 -12.40
CA ILE A 249 11.55 -10.03 -11.14
C ILE A 249 10.92 -8.66 -11.25
N GLY A 250 10.03 -8.28 -10.36
CA GLY A 250 9.32 -7.01 -10.53
C GLY A 250 8.92 -6.39 -9.21
N SER A 251 8.15 -5.32 -9.30
CA SER A 251 7.60 -4.65 -8.14
C SER A 251 6.60 -5.55 -7.40
N TRP A 252 6.20 -5.12 -6.24
CA TRP A 252 5.26 -5.84 -5.36
C TRP A 252 3.94 -6.27 -6.03
N THR A 253 3.59 -5.68 -7.16
CA THR A 253 2.39 -5.99 -7.95
C THR A 253 2.37 -7.39 -8.57
N LEU A 254 3.52 -8.07 -8.65
CA LEU A 254 3.57 -9.50 -8.97
C LEU A 254 2.94 -10.40 -7.86
N ALA A 255 2.58 -9.83 -6.70
CA ALA A 255 1.80 -10.51 -5.67
C ALA A 255 0.28 -10.37 -5.87
N MET A 256 -0.19 -9.66 -6.87
CA MET A 256 -1.63 -9.48 -7.12
C MET A 256 -2.29 -10.78 -7.55
N SER A 257 -3.47 -11.06 -7.01
CA SER A 257 -4.22 -12.28 -7.37
C SER A 257 -4.49 -12.40 -8.86
N ASN A 258 -4.79 -11.28 -9.54
CA ASN A 258 -5.05 -11.28 -10.98
C ASN A 258 -3.78 -11.46 -11.85
N PHE A 259 -2.57 -11.18 -11.33
CA PHE A 259 -1.35 -11.67 -11.95
C PHE A 259 -1.25 -13.19 -11.82
N ILE A 260 -1.31 -13.69 -10.59
CA ILE A 260 -1.12 -15.11 -10.29
C ILE A 260 -2.17 -15.98 -11.01
N ASP A 261 -3.44 -15.58 -10.94
CA ASP A 261 -4.55 -16.34 -11.53
C ASP A 261 -4.52 -16.33 -13.06
N ASN A 262 -4.24 -15.18 -13.67
CA ASN A 262 -4.21 -15.04 -15.13
C ASN A 262 -2.95 -15.63 -15.77
N ALA A 263 -1.83 -15.63 -15.07
CA ALA A 263 -0.60 -16.27 -15.53
C ALA A 263 -0.59 -17.79 -15.23
N GLY A 264 -1.33 -18.22 -14.18
CA GLY A 264 -1.38 -19.61 -13.77
C GLY A 264 0.01 -20.19 -13.54
N PRO A 265 0.36 -21.35 -14.12
CA PRO A 265 1.69 -21.95 -13.96
C PRO A 265 2.85 -21.03 -14.43
N ASN A 266 2.57 -20.05 -15.28
CA ASN A 266 3.60 -19.15 -15.79
C ASN A 266 3.97 -18.05 -14.77
N ALA A 267 3.22 -17.92 -13.65
CA ALA A 267 3.60 -17.04 -12.54
C ALA A 267 4.69 -17.66 -11.64
N GLU A 268 4.89 -18.96 -11.71
CA GLU A 268 5.80 -19.69 -10.80
C GLU A 268 7.24 -19.16 -10.90
N GLY A 269 7.87 -18.94 -9.73
CA GLY A 269 9.22 -18.41 -9.62
C GLY A 269 9.35 -16.90 -9.84
N ALA A 270 8.25 -16.18 -10.14
CA ALA A 270 8.26 -14.72 -10.18
C ALA A 270 8.60 -14.15 -8.79
N ARG A 271 9.50 -13.15 -8.73
CA ARG A 271 9.98 -12.56 -7.47
C ARG A 271 9.67 -11.08 -7.36
N MET A 272 9.34 -10.65 -6.14
CA MET A 272 8.92 -9.28 -5.86
C MET A 272 9.19 -8.87 -4.41
N PRO A 273 9.54 -7.59 -4.15
CA PRO A 273 9.57 -7.03 -2.80
C PRO A 273 8.18 -7.07 -2.14
N GLN A 274 8.14 -7.38 -0.85
CA GLN A 274 6.90 -7.46 -0.07
C GLN A 274 7.07 -6.80 1.30
N THR A 275 6.09 -6.00 1.71
CA THR A 275 6.00 -5.49 3.09
C THR A 275 5.33 -6.49 4.02
N PHE A 276 4.50 -7.37 3.46
CA PHE A 276 3.77 -8.39 4.21
C PHE A 276 3.52 -9.62 3.33
N ILE A 277 3.86 -10.78 3.85
CA ILE A 277 3.50 -12.09 3.29
C ILE A 277 2.50 -12.74 4.24
N ALA A 278 1.42 -13.33 3.69
CA ALA A 278 0.28 -13.86 4.46
C ALA A 278 0.63 -15.19 5.17
N GLU A 279 1.67 -15.15 6.00
CA GLU A 279 2.06 -16.24 6.89
C GLU A 279 1.90 -15.82 8.35
N PRO A 280 1.38 -16.70 9.24
CA PRO A 280 1.14 -16.40 10.66
C PRO A 280 2.43 -16.46 11.48
N THR A 281 3.45 -15.69 11.08
CA THR A 281 4.80 -15.71 11.66
C THR A 281 4.87 -15.10 13.07
N THR A 282 3.87 -14.29 13.47
CA THR A 282 3.74 -13.71 14.80
C THR A 282 2.30 -13.84 15.30
N PRO A 283 2.02 -13.72 16.62
CA PRO A 283 0.65 -13.71 17.15
C PRO A 283 -0.22 -12.61 16.52
N ARG A 284 0.33 -11.41 16.31
CA ARG A 284 -0.39 -10.29 15.69
C ARG A 284 -0.79 -10.59 14.26
N ARG A 285 0.13 -11.16 13.46
CA ARG A 285 -0.15 -11.58 12.07
C ARG A 285 -1.21 -12.67 12.02
N ARG A 286 -1.15 -13.65 12.93
CA ARG A 286 -2.18 -14.70 13.04
C ARG A 286 -3.55 -14.10 13.32
N ALA A 287 -3.66 -13.22 14.32
CA ALA A 287 -4.92 -12.56 14.67
C ALA A 287 -5.52 -11.77 13.48
N PHE A 288 -4.68 -11.05 12.73
CA PHE A 288 -5.11 -10.35 11.52
C PHE A 288 -5.62 -11.30 10.43
N LEU A 289 -4.91 -12.41 10.17
CA LEU A 289 -5.34 -13.39 9.17
C LEU A 289 -6.65 -14.08 9.57
N ASP A 290 -6.86 -14.34 10.84
CA ASP A 290 -8.11 -14.91 11.38
C ASP A 290 -9.26 -13.88 11.26
N ALA A 291 -9.00 -12.60 11.58
CA ALA A 291 -9.95 -11.51 11.41
C ALA A 291 -10.33 -11.30 9.93
N TRP A 292 -9.33 -11.36 9.03
CA TRP A 292 -9.57 -11.32 7.59
C TRP A 292 -10.49 -12.46 7.13
N LYS A 293 -10.17 -13.70 7.51
CA LYS A 293 -11.00 -14.87 7.16
C LYS A 293 -12.44 -14.73 7.67
N LYS A 294 -12.59 -14.21 8.89
CA LYS A 294 -13.92 -13.99 9.48
C LYS A 294 -14.71 -12.92 8.73
N SER A 295 -14.07 -11.81 8.36
CA SER A 295 -14.70 -10.68 7.69
C SER A 295 -15.03 -10.96 6.23
N SER A 296 -14.07 -11.52 5.48
CA SER A 296 -14.20 -11.75 4.04
C SER A 296 -14.82 -13.10 3.66
N GLY A 297 -14.94 -14.03 4.59
CA GLY A 297 -15.36 -15.42 4.33
C GLY A 297 -14.29 -16.28 3.62
N SER A 298 -13.11 -15.74 3.35
CA SER A 298 -12.02 -16.42 2.64
C SER A 298 -10.69 -16.27 3.36
N ALA A 299 -9.90 -17.34 3.39
CA ALA A 299 -8.53 -17.25 3.90
C ALA A 299 -7.57 -16.58 2.88
N ARG A 300 -7.95 -16.50 1.61
CA ARG A 300 -7.14 -15.86 0.57
C ARG A 300 -7.31 -14.36 0.61
N ILE A 301 -6.20 -13.65 0.77
CA ILE A 301 -6.13 -12.19 0.60
C ILE A 301 -5.69 -11.91 -0.83
N PRO A 302 -6.48 -11.18 -1.65
CA PRO A 302 -6.12 -10.93 -3.04
C PRO A 302 -4.78 -10.21 -3.20
N VAL A 303 -4.45 -9.29 -2.27
CA VAL A 303 -3.16 -8.59 -2.23
C VAL A 303 -2.77 -8.39 -0.76
N PRO A 304 -2.02 -9.33 -0.17
CA PRO A 304 -1.69 -9.31 1.25
C PRO A 304 -1.02 -8.01 1.74
N PRO A 305 -0.02 -7.44 1.04
CA PRO A 305 0.56 -6.16 1.48
C PRO A 305 -0.45 -5.04 1.57
N ALA A 306 -1.37 -4.91 0.59
CA ALA A 306 -2.36 -3.85 0.58
C ALA A 306 -3.33 -3.96 1.77
N ALA A 307 -3.73 -5.18 2.13
CA ALA A 307 -4.58 -5.43 3.29
C ALA A 307 -3.87 -5.03 4.60
N ALA A 308 -2.62 -5.45 4.78
CA ALA A 308 -1.82 -5.13 5.95
C ALA A 308 -1.53 -3.62 6.06
N GLN A 309 -1.22 -2.97 4.95
CA GLN A 309 -0.99 -1.53 4.87
C GLN A 309 -2.25 -0.73 5.22
N GLY A 310 -3.41 -1.13 4.71
CA GLY A 310 -4.68 -0.51 5.07
C GLY A 310 -4.97 -0.64 6.57
N TYR A 311 -4.78 -1.83 7.12
CA TYR A 311 -4.98 -2.10 8.53
C TYR A 311 -4.06 -1.25 9.42
N ASP A 312 -2.76 -1.26 9.17
CA ASP A 312 -1.77 -0.52 9.97
C ASP A 312 -1.92 1.00 9.81
N SER A 313 -2.35 1.50 8.62
CA SER A 313 -2.61 2.92 8.39
C SER A 313 -3.64 3.48 9.36
N LEU A 314 -4.75 2.75 9.57
CA LEU A 314 -5.78 3.21 10.51
C LEU A 314 -5.32 3.10 11.96
N LEU A 315 -4.51 2.10 12.33
CA LEU A 315 -3.94 2.01 13.68
C LEU A 315 -3.05 3.22 14.00
N LEU A 316 -2.16 3.61 13.06
CA LEU A 316 -1.30 4.78 13.21
C LEU A 316 -2.10 6.07 13.30
N LEU A 317 -3.10 6.24 12.43
CA LEU A 317 -3.97 7.42 12.45
C LEU A 317 -4.74 7.52 13.77
N ALA A 318 -5.30 6.41 14.25
CA ALA A 318 -6.05 6.38 15.51
C ALA A 318 -5.15 6.71 16.72
N ALA A 319 -3.91 6.21 16.74
CA ALA A 319 -2.93 6.55 17.76
C ALA A 319 -2.58 8.04 17.74
N ALA A 320 -2.39 8.62 16.54
CA ALA A 320 -2.12 10.05 16.40
C ALA A 320 -3.28 10.92 16.85
N ILE A 321 -4.53 10.58 16.49
CA ILE A 321 -5.71 11.32 16.93
C ILE A 321 -5.87 11.25 18.48
N ARG A 322 -5.61 10.07 19.08
CA ARG A 322 -5.59 9.93 20.55
C ARG A 322 -4.54 10.84 21.18
N GLN A 323 -3.32 10.83 20.66
CA GLN A 323 -2.23 11.67 21.14
C GLN A 323 -2.52 13.17 20.97
N ALA A 324 -3.09 13.56 19.83
CA ALA A 324 -3.49 14.94 19.55
C ALA A 324 -4.59 15.44 20.51
N GLY A 325 -5.45 14.55 21.00
CA GLY A 325 -6.64 14.91 21.77
C GLY A 325 -7.60 15.81 20.98
N SER A 326 -7.48 15.82 19.64
CA SER A 326 -8.14 16.77 18.73
C SER A 326 -8.41 16.12 17.38
N THR A 327 -9.37 16.67 16.64
CA THR A 327 -9.65 16.31 15.23
C THR A 327 -9.17 17.38 14.25
N GLU A 328 -8.50 18.41 14.74
CA GLU A 328 -7.89 19.44 13.91
C GLU A 328 -6.71 18.88 13.12
N GLY A 329 -6.67 19.11 11.81
CA GLY A 329 -5.69 18.50 10.92
C GLY A 329 -4.24 18.81 11.28
N ASP A 330 -3.96 20.04 11.70
CA ASP A 330 -2.62 20.43 12.17
C ASP A 330 -2.17 19.63 13.38
N ARG A 331 -3.09 19.44 14.34
CA ARG A 331 -2.80 18.69 15.56
C ARG A 331 -2.58 17.21 15.28
N ILE A 332 -3.35 16.65 14.33
CA ILE A 332 -3.18 15.25 13.91
C ILE A 332 -1.85 15.10 13.16
N ARG A 333 -1.48 16.04 12.26
CA ARG A 333 -0.18 16.04 11.56
C ARG A 333 0.99 16.06 12.55
N GLU A 334 0.98 17.01 13.49
CA GLU A 334 2.02 17.11 14.53
C GLU A 334 2.10 15.80 15.36
N ALA A 335 0.96 15.23 15.71
CA ALA A 335 0.92 13.99 16.46
C ALA A 335 1.43 12.78 15.64
N LEU A 336 1.26 12.76 14.32
CA LEU A 336 1.88 11.75 13.44
C LEU A 336 3.40 11.91 13.40
N GLU A 337 3.91 13.14 13.24
CA GLU A 337 5.34 13.44 13.19
C GLU A 337 6.06 13.14 14.52
N GLU A 338 5.33 13.28 15.64
CA GLU A 338 5.87 13.10 17.00
C GLU A 338 5.18 11.94 17.77
N LEU A 339 4.77 10.89 17.07
CA LEU A 339 4.03 9.78 17.67
C LEU A 339 4.86 9.06 18.74
N ARG A 340 4.41 9.13 19.99
CA ARG A 340 5.12 8.56 21.16
C ARG A 340 4.64 7.13 21.46
N GLU A 341 3.38 6.86 21.20
CA GLU A 341 2.79 5.54 21.42
C GLU A 341 3.47 4.51 20.51
N LYS A 342 3.86 3.37 21.09
CA LYS A 342 4.27 2.21 20.30
C LYS A 342 3.05 1.56 19.67
N VAL A 343 2.97 1.50 18.34
CA VAL A 343 1.86 0.87 17.62
C VAL A 343 2.28 -0.50 17.12
N GLU A 344 1.60 -1.54 17.62
CA GLU A 344 1.79 -2.92 17.18
C GLU A 344 0.99 -3.19 15.90
N GLY A 345 1.62 -3.00 14.76
CA GLY A 345 1.05 -3.31 13.45
C GLY A 345 1.22 -4.78 13.06
N VAL A 346 0.71 -5.14 11.88
CA VAL A 346 0.91 -6.47 11.29
C VAL A 346 2.10 -6.50 10.33
N ILE A 347 2.48 -5.36 9.77
CA ILE A 347 3.72 -5.21 9.00
C ILE A 347 4.91 -5.21 9.95
N MET A 348 4.90 -4.27 10.89
CA MET A 348 5.96 -4.08 11.89
C MET A 348 5.42 -3.44 13.17
N THR A 349 6.27 -3.32 14.17
CA THR A 349 6.05 -2.48 15.34
C THR A 349 6.57 -1.08 15.06
N TYR A 350 5.69 -0.09 15.07
CA TYR A 350 6.02 1.30 14.81
C TYR A 350 6.44 2.01 16.09
N ARG A 351 7.58 2.69 16.03
CA ARG A 351 8.13 3.53 17.11
C ARG A 351 8.56 4.84 16.48
N GLN A 352 7.80 5.92 16.69
CA GLN A 352 8.02 7.20 16.04
C GLN A 352 8.28 7.05 14.53
N PRO A 353 7.27 6.50 13.78
CA PRO A 353 7.46 6.10 12.38
C PRO A 353 7.67 7.28 11.44
N PHE A 354 7.23 8.46 11.84
CA PHE A 354 7.34 9.70 11.07
C PHE A 354 8.08 10.77 11.86
N SER A 355 8.57 11.76 11.16
CA SER A 355 9.13 12.99 11.71
C SER A 355 8.83 14.15 10.76
N LYS A 356 9.08 15.38 11.19
CA LYS A 356 8.91 16.56 10.33
C LYS A 356 9.63 16.46 8.98
N ASP A 357 10.77 15.78 8.95
CA ASP A 357 11.61 15.64 7.75
C ASP A 357 11.40 14.30 7.01
N ASN A 358 10.65 13.37 7.59
CA ASN A 358 10.38 12.06 7.02
C ASN A 358 8.94 11.60 7.27
N HIS A 359 8.16 11.52 6.20
CA HIS A 359 6.78 11.05 6.22
C HIS A 359 6.61 9.61 5.69
N GLU A 360 7.65 8.78 5.78
CA GLU A 360 7.65 7.38 5.35
C GLU A 360 7.97 6.44 6.50
N THR A 361 7.17 5.39 6.69
CA THR A 361 7.41 4.39 7.74
C THR A 361 8.52 3.42 7.39
N ILE A 362 8.67 3.09 6.09
CA ILE A 362 9.64 2.12 5.57
C ILE A 362 10.76 2.90 4.88
N THR A 363 11.94 2.87 5.49
CA THR A 363 13.09 3.65 5.04
C THR A 363 14.30 2.81 4.64
N SER A 364 14.21 1.49 4.83
CA SER A 364 15.30 0.55 4.55
C SER A 364 14.81 -0.67 3.78
N VAL A 365 15.64 -1.21 2.89
CA VAL A 365 15.42 -2.52 2.26
C VAL A 365 15.34 -3.66 3.28
N HIS A 366 15.86 -3.45 4.50
CA HIS A 366 15.75 -4.42 5.59
C HIS A 366 14.34 -4.48 6.21
N ASP A 367 13.47 -3.52 5.92
CA ASP A 367 12.08 -3.49 6.40
C ASP A 367 11.13 -4.23 5.46
N ILE A 368 11.63 -4.70 4.32
CA ILE A 368 10.87 -5.44 3.30
C ILE A 368 11.51 -6.82 3.04
N PHE A 369 10.76 -7.71 2.40
CA PHE A 369 11.14 -9.10 2.16
C PHE A 369 11.10 -9.41 0.67
N MET A 370 11.94 -10.35 0.21
CA MET A 370 11.77 -10.90 -1.13
C MET A 370 10.72 -12.01 -1.10
N GLY A 371 9.62 -11.80 -1.82
CA GLY A 371 8.59 -12.80 -2.08
C GLY A 371 8.88 -13.58 -3.36
N GLU A 372 8.32 -14.79 -3.43
CA GLU A 372 8.33 -15.65 -4.62
C GLU A 372 6.95 -16.28 -4.81
N VAL A 373 6.47 -16.34 -6.04
CA VAL A 373 5.28 -17.15 -6.35
C VAL A 373 5.67 -18.61 -6.36
N ARG A 374 5.02 -19.42 -5.50
CA ARG A 374 5.18 -20.86 -5.40
C ARG A 374 3.82 -21.51 -5.14
N ASP A 375 3.47 -22.49 -5.98
CA ASP A 375 2.17 -23.18 -5.91
C ASP A 375 0.98 -22.18 -5.91
N GLY A 376 1.06 -21.14 -6.76
CA GLY A 376 0.04 -20.09 -6.88
C GLY A 376 -0.11 -19.18 -5.66
N LYS A 377 0.89 -19.13 -4.78
CA LYS A 377 0.91 -18.28 -3.57
C LYS A 377 2.21 -17.51 -3.47
N VAL A 378 2.16 -16.36 -2.82
CA VAL A 378 3.38 -15.62 -2.47
C VAL A 378 3.91 -16.17 -1.14
N VAL A 379 5.15 -16.64 -1.16
CA VAL A 379 5.89 -17.13 0.00
C VAL A 379 7.20 -16.35 0.16
N PHE A 380 7.88 -16.46 1.28
CA PHE A 380 9.23 -15.92 1.43
C PHE A 380 10.18 -16.65 0.45
N ALA A 381 10.91 -15.89 -0.36
CA ALA A 381 11.93 -16.43 -1.26
C ALA A 381 13.14 -16.98 -0.48
N TYR A 382 13.39 -16.44 0.72
CA TYR A 382 14.55 -16.74 1.56
C TYR A 382 14.15 -17.02 3.01
N ASP A 383 14.75 -18.06 3.61
CA ASP A 383 14.51 -18.40 5.01
C ASP A 383 14.98 -17.31 5.98
N GLU A 384 16.01 -16.55 5.62
CA GLU A 384 16.48 -15.39 6.40
C GLU A 384 15.39 -14.32 6.55
N ASP A 385 14.66 -14.02 5.46
CA ASP A 385 13.55 -13.09 5.46
C ASP A 385 12.39 -13.60 6.34
N ARG A 386 12.11 -14.90 6.26
CA ARG A 386 11.07 -15.53 7.08
C ARG A 386 11.42 -15.50 8.57
N ARG A 387 12.68 -15.74 8.95
CA ARG A 387 13.15 -15.59 10.33
C ARG A 387 12.99 -14.16 10.81
N ARG A 388 13.45 -13.19 10.03
CA ARG A 388 13.31 -11.76 10.34
C ARG A 388 11.84 -11.36 10.53
N ALA A 389 10.94 -11.81 9.67
CA ALA A 389 9.49 -11.59 9.79
C ALA A 389 8.87 -12.23 11.04
N SER A 390 9.55 -13.20 11.66
CA SER A 390 9.14 -13.87 12.90
C SER A 390 9.70 -13.20 14.16
N GLY A 391 10.50 -12.13 14.02
CA GLY A 391 11.17 -11.48 15.14
C GLY A 391 12.33 -12.30 15.73
N LYS A 392 12.92 -13.20 14.93
CA LYS A 392 14.04 -14.07 15.31
C LYS A 392 15.32 -13.69 14.61
#